data_4e122c37c025960ff0eefbbdd075a4de
#
_entry.id   4e122c37c025960ff0eefbbdd075a4de
#
_cell.length_a   1.000
_cell.length_b   1.000
_cell.length_c   1.000
_cell.angle_alpha   90.00
_cell.angle_beta   90.00
_cell.angle_gamma   90.00
#
_symmetry.space_group_name_H-M   'P 1'
#
loop_
_entity.id
_entity.type
_entity.pdbx_description
1 polymer ?
#
loop_
_entity_poly.entity_id
_entity_poly.type
_entity_poly.pdbx_seq_one_letter_code
_entity_poly.pdbx_strand_id
1 'polypeptide(L)'
;MTLSCTLLSTAMAYQTLSTNLNNLILWSKTWQLNININKCNVLRIGKNDNYGDYSVDSDVLPRVETVTDLGIVVDRNLKFAEYINACVSKAYSRSFLIFKGFACRKPELLVKAFITYVRPLLEYNTCVWSPSDVGSIKKIERVQRRFTKRIPSVSSLSYCDRLKALCLDSLEYRRVRYDLVMMYRIMHDLVDLDRDSLITLSSNVTRNSHLKIYKPTSTSAARSKFMCVRSINAWNSLPEEIRTSSSIFSFKRRLLSHGLESFLVVFKP
;
A
#
# COMPACT_ATOMS: atom_id res chain seq x y z
N MET A 1 -7.30 21.16 -1.15
CA MET A 1 -7.98 20.06 -1.83
C MET A 1 -6.99 19.46 -2.82
N THR A 2 -6.68 18.19 -2.75
CA THR A 2 -5.81 17.50 -3.71
C THR A 2 -6.71 16.74 -4.66
N LEU A 3 -6.69 17.10 -5.95
CA LEU A 3 -7.37 16.35 -6.99
C LEU A 3 -6.31 15.58 -7.77
N SER A 4 -6.43 14.26 -7.82
CA SER A 4 -5.59 13.39 -8.64
C SER A 4 -6.43 12.83 -9.78
N CYS A 5 -5.98 13.01 -11.00
CA CYS A 5 -6.64 12.49 -12.19
C CYS A 5 -5.67 11.54 -12.90
N THR A 6 -6.04 10.26 -13.03
CA THR A 6 -5.20 9.22 -13.63
C THR A 6 -5.88 8.66 -14.87
N LEU A 7 -5.18 8.62 -15.99
CA LEU A 7 -5.67 8.02 -17.23
C LEU A 7 -4.63 7.13 -17.88
N LEU A 8 -5.09 6.10 -18.60
CA LEU A 8 -4.24 5.26 -19.44
C LEU A 8 -3.68 6.09 -20.61
N SER A 9 -2.41 5.90 -20.96
CA SER A 9 -1.75 6.70 -22.00
C SER A 9 -2.16 6.24 -23.40
N THR A 10 -3.26 6.79 -23.89
CA THR A 10 -3.69 6.71 -25.29
C THR A 10 -3.96 8.12 -25.79
N ALA A 11 -3.95 8.35 -27.11
CA ALA A 11 -4.30 9.67 -27.67
C ALA A 11 -5.70 10.12 -27.23
N MET A 12 -6.65 9.21 -27.14
CA MET A 12 -8.01 9.45 -26.66
C MET A 12 -8.01 9.85 -25.18
N ALA A 13 -7.18 9.22 -24.36
CA ALA A 13 -7.04 9.58 -22.94
C ALA A 13 -6.43 10.98 -22.74
N TYR A 14 -5.48 11.37 -23.60
CA TYR A 14 -4.94 12.75 -23.58
C TYR A 14 -6.02 13.80 -23.82
N GLN A 15 -6.84 13.60 -24.85
CA GLN A 15 -7.96 14.51 -25.16
C GLN A 15 -8.98 14.55 -24.03
N THR A 16 -9.34 13.38 -23.48
CA THR A 16 -10.27 13.29 -22.35
C THR A 16 -9.75 14.02 -21.12
N LEU A 17 -8.46 13.87 -20.79
CA LEU A 17 -7.86 14.55 -19.64
C LEU A 17 -7.82 16.08 -19.85
N SER A 18 -7.45 16.54 -21.06
CA SER A 18 -7.46 17.96 -21.40
C SER A 18 -8.87 18.56 -21.29
N THR A 19 -9.88 17.84 -21.76
CA THR A 19 -11.28 18.26 -21.63
C THR A 19 -11.71 18.33 -20.17
N ASN A 20 -11.37 17.34 -19.37
CA ASN A 20 -11.68 17.31 -17.93
C ASN A 20 -10.98 18.44 -17.16
N LEU A 21 -9.73 18.76 -17.52
CA LEU A 21 -9.03 19.92 -16.95
C LEU A 21 -9.74 21.23 -17.27
N ASN A 22 -10.17 21.41 -18.51
CA ASN A 22 -10.93 22.61 -18.91
C ASN A 22 -12.26 22.71 -18.14
N ASN A 23 -12.99 21.60 -18.00
CA ASN A 23 -14.22 21.56 -17.21
C ASN A 23 -13.96 21.90 -15.73
N LEU A 24 -12.86 21.43 -15.16
CA LEU A 24 -12.45 21.74 -13.79
C LEU A 24 -12.13 23.24 -13.63
N ILE A 25 -11.47 23.84 -14.62
CA ILE A 25 -11.18 25.29 -14.63
C ILE A 25 -12.49 26.10 -14.67
N LEU A 26 -13.40 25.73 -15.55
CA LEU A 26 -14.72 26.40 -15.67
C LEU A 26 -15.49 26.28 -14.34
N TRP A 27 -15.51 25.10 -13.76
CA TRP A 27 -16.12 24.85 -12.45
C TRP A 27 -15.47 25.71 -11.36
N SER A 28 -14.14 25.78 -11.31
CA SER A 28 -13.42 26.57 -10.31
C SER A 28 -13.73 28.07 -10.42
N LYS A 29 -13.83 28.59 -11.64
CA LYS A 29 -14.21 29.99 -11.91
C LYS A 29 -15.65 30.25 -11.48
N THR A 30 -16.59 29.35 -11.79
CA THR A 30 -18.00 29.47 -11.43
C THR A 30 -18.19 29.51 -9.91
N TRP A 31 -17.44 28.68 -9.16
CA TRP A 31 -17.55 28.63 -7.71
C TRP A 31 -16.55 29.52 -6.97
N GLN A 32 -15.81 30.39 -7.70
CA GLN A 32 -14.78 31.29 -7.13
C GLN A 32 -13.72 30.58 -6.28
N LEU A 33 -13.41 29.32 -6.63
CA LEU A 33 -12.42 28.49 -5.97
C LEU A 33 -11.16 28.40 -6.83
N ASN A 34 -10.26 29.38 -6.74
CA ASN A 34 -9.08 29.48 -7.59
C ASN A 34 -8.16 28.29 -7.44
N ILE A 35 -7.78 27.67 -8.57
CA ILE A 35 -6.78 26.61 -8.63
C ILE A 35 -5.40 27.25 -8.47
N ASN A 36 -4.60 26.73 -7.54
CA ASN A 36 -3.22 27.18 -7.39
C ASN A 36 -2.33 26.42 -8.38
N ILE A 37 -2.02 27.02 -9.50
CA ILE A 37 -1.24 26.44 -10.60
C ILE A 37 0.17 26.04 -10.14
N ASN A 38 0.79 26.80 -9.23
CA ASN A 38 2.12 26.47 -8.68
C ASN A 38 2.16 25.14 -7.88
N LYS A 39 0.99 24.61 -7.52
CA LYS A 39 0.86 23.30 -6.85
C LYS A 39 0.39 22.20 -7.79
N CYS A 40 0.14 22.52 -9.05
CA CYS A 40 -0.27 21.56 -10.06
C CYS A 40 0.98 20.96 -10.72
N ASN A 41 1.01 19.64 -10.85
CA ASN A 41 2.13 18.92 -11.44
C ASN A 41 1.62 17.77 -12.32
N VAL A 42 2.39 17.41 -13.33
CA VAL A 42 2.12 16.27 -14.19
C VAL A 42 3.15 15.17 -13.89
N LEU A 43 2.70 14.06 -13.32
CA LEU A 43 3.51 12.86 -13.16
C LEU A 43 3.15 11.86 -14.27
N ARG A 44 4.10 11.53 -15.12
CA ARG A 44 3.94 10.49 -16.13
C ARG A 44 4.48 9.17 -15.63
N ILE A 45 3.61 8.16 -15.58
CA ILE A 45 3.97 6.81 -15.14
C ILE A 45 4.28 5.94 -16.36
N GLY A 46 5.44 5.27 -16.35
CA GLY A 46 5.87 4.39 -17.44
C GLY A 46 6.80 5.05 -18.46
N LYS A 47 6.92 4.41 -19.65
CA LYS A 47 7.96 4.75 -20.62
C LYS A 47 7.50 5.63 -21.80
N ASN A 48 6.22 5.79 -22.04
CA ASN A 48 5.70 6.52 -23.21
C ASN A 48 5.58 8.01 -22.92
N ASP A 49 6.43 8.81 -23.55
CA ASP A 49 6.49 10.27 -23.40
C ASP A 49 5.91 11.03 -24.61
N ASN A 50 5.20 10.37 -25.52
CA ASN A 50 4.83 10.92 -26.84
C ASN A 50 3.58 11.81 -26.85
N TYR A 51 3.03 12.20 -25.69
CA TYR A 51 1.86 13.06 -25.62
C TYR A 51 2.25 14.48 -25.21
N GLY A 52 1.53 15.48 -25.73
CA GLY A 52 1.75 16.92 -25.48
C GLY A 52 1.76 17.31 -24.00
N ASP A 53 2.02 18.57 -23.74
CA ASP A 53 1.97 19.12 -22.39
C ASP A 53 0.52 19.43 -22.00
N TYR A 54 0.23 19.34 -20.72
CA TYR A 54 -1.05 19.79 -20.16
C TYR A 54 -0.90 21.23 -19.69
N SER A 55 -1.96 22.03 -19.93
CA SER A 55 -2.00 23.41 -19.50
C SER A 55 -3.29 23.71 -18.74
N VAL A 56 -3.21 24.67 -17.85
CA VAL A 56 -4.35 25.27 -17.13
C VAL A 56 -4.39 26.74 -17.51
N ASP A 57 -5.47 27.19 -18.14
CA ASP A 57 -5.54 28.46 -18.87
C ASP A 57 -4.38 28.54 -19.90
N SER A 58 -3.41 29.43 -19.72
CA SER A 58 -2.25 29.59 -20.60
C SER A 58 -0.97 28.99 -20.02
N ASP A 59 -1.00 28.51 -18.78
CA ASP A 59 0.17 28.04 -18.06
C ASP A 59 0.38 26.54 -18.27
N VAL A 60 1.55 26.17 -18.81
CA VAL A 60 1.93 24.78 -18.98
C VAL A 60 2.31 24.19 -17.64
N LEU A 61 1.69 23.05 -17.29
CA LEU A 61 1.94 22.37 -16.04
C LEU A 61 3.32 21.68 -16.04
N PRO A 62 4.12 21.88 -14.97
CA PRO A 62 5.45 21.28 -14.91
C PRO A 62 5.39 19.76 -14.81
N ARG A 63 6.26 19.09 -15.60
CA ARG A 63 6.48 17.65 -15.51
C ARG A 63 7.44 17.37 -14.35
N VAL A 64 7.06 16.40 -13.52
CA VAL A 64 7.87 16.00 -12.36
C VAL A 64 8.13 14.50 -12.38
N GLU A 65 9.26 14.08 -11.79
CA GLU A 65 9.62 12.68 -11.63
C GLU A 65 8.97 12.04 -10.39
N THR A 66 8.60 12.87 -9.41
CA THR A 66 7.92 12.43 -8.18
C THR A 66 6.85 13.43 -7.79
N VAL A 67 5.77 12.94 -7.19
CA VAL A 67 4.70 13.76 -6.62
C VAL A 67 4.30 13.21 -5.25
N THR A 68 3.92 14.09 -4.34
CA THR A 68 3.34 13.67 -3.07
C THR A 68 1.81 13.72 -3.18
N ASP A 69 1.19 12.56 -3.17
CA ASP A 69 -0.26 12.41 -3.17
C ASP A 69 -0.73 11.72 -1.88
N LEU A 70 -1.69 12.33 -1.17
CA LEU A 70 -2.21 11.86 0.12
C LEU A 70 -1.11 11.43 1.11
N GLY A 71 0.02 12.14 1.10
CA GLY A 71 1.18 11.88 1.97
C GLY A 71 2.10 10.76 1.50
N ILE A 72 1.86 10.17 0.33
CA ILE A 72 2.73 9.17 -0.29
C ILE A 72 3.52 9.83 -1.43
N VAL A 73 4.83 9.66 -1.42
CA VAL A 73 5.68 10.06 -2.55
C VAL A 73 5.61 8.98 -3.62
N VAL A 74 4.99 9.32 -4.74
CA VAL A 74 4.83 8.45 -5.91
C VAL A 74 5.89 8.84 -6.93
N ASP A 75 6.70 7.89 -7.37
CA ASP A 75 7.69 8.09 -8.43
C ASP A 75 7.20 7.52 -9.77
N ARG A 76 7.74 8.06 -10.87
CA ARG A 76 7.42 7.67 -12.26
C ARG A 76 7.47 6.14 -12.50
N ASN A 77 8.32 5.43 -11.78
CA ASN A 77 8.50 3.98 -11.95
C ASN A 77 7.71 3.14 -10.95
N LEU A 78 6.94 3.76 -10.07
CA LEU A 78 6.19 3.12 -8.98
C LEU A 78 7.07 2.23 -8.09
N LYS A 79 8.30 2.66 -7.82
CA LYS A 79 9.24 1.95 -6.96
C LYS A 79 9.08 2.30 -5.48
N PHE A 80 8.57 3.49 -5.19
CA PHE A 80 8.33 4.01 -3.83
C PHE A 80 9.57 4.02 -2.91
N ALA A 81 10.78 3.96 -3.49
CA ALA A 81 12.00 3.85 -2.69
C ALA A 81 12.25 5.08 -1.80
N GLU A 82 11.98 6.28 -2.30
CA GLU A 82 12.07 7.53 -1.56
C GLU A 82 11.06 7.55 -0.40
N TYR A 83 9.82 7.20 -0.67
CA TYR A 83 8.78 7.10 0.35
C TYR A 83 9.15 6.12 1.47
N ILE A 84 9.59 4.91 1.11
CA ILE A 84 10.02 3.88 2.08
C ILE A 84 11.17 4.41 2.94
N ASN A 85 12.16 5.08 2.35
CA ASN A 85 13.28 5.67 3.09
C ASN A 85 12.78 6.73 4.09
N ALA A 86 11.89 7.61 3.66
CA ALA A 86 11.30 8.64 4.52
C ALA A 86 10.49 8.03 5.67
N CYS A 87 9.66 7.01 5.41
CA CYS A 87 8.89 6.30 6.43
C CYS A 87 9.80 5.62 7.46
N VAL A 88 10.85 4.92 6.99
CA VAL A 88 11.82 4.26 7.87
C VAL A 88 12.57 5.25 8.73
N SER A 89 13.01 6.39 8.16
CA SER A 89 13.68 7.46 8.91
C SER A 89 12.78 8.04 10.00
N LYS A 90 11.54 8.39 9.66
CA LYS A 90 10.53 8.88 10.63
C LYS A 90 10.28 7.85 11.74
N ALA A 91 10.19 6.58 11.38
CA ALA A 91 9.96 5.49 12.34
C ALA A 91 11.14 5.29 13.31
N TYR A 92 12.39 5.42 12.83
CA TYR A 92 13.56 5.41 13.70
C TYR A 92 13.58 6.60 14.65
N SER A 93 13.33 7.82 14.17
CA SER A 93 13.24 9.02 15.00
C SER A 93 12.18 8.88 16.08
N ARG A 94 11.00 8.36 15.73
CA ARG A 94 9.92 8.11 16.69
C ARG A 94 10.31 7.03 17.71
N SER A 95 10.95 5.96 17.26
CA SER A 95 11.47 4.90 18.14
C SER A 95 12.50 5.45 19.14
N PHE A 96 13.39 6.34 18.69
CA PHE A 96 14.37 7.00 19.57
C PHE A 96 13.67 7.84 20.65
N LEU A 97 12.66 8.64 20.27
CA LEU A 97 11.90 9.47 21.20
C LEU A 97 11.18 8.63 22.27
N ILE A 98 10.62 7.47 21.90
CA ILE A 98 9.99 6.55 22.85
C ILE A 98 11.02 6.10 23.88
N PHE A 99 12.18 5.64 23.45
CA PHE A 99 13.22 5.18 24.39
C PHE A 99 13.88 6.31 25.18
N LYS A 100 13.84 7.56 24.71
CA LYS A 100 14.31 8.73 25.45
C LYS A 100 13.28 9.19 26.50
N GLY A 101 11.99 9.22 26.12
CA GLY A 101 10.94 9.77 26.97
C GLY A 101 10.39 8.80 28.02
N PHE A 102 10.39 7.49 27.73
CA PHE A 102 9.85 6.52 28.69
C PHE A 102 10.94 6.02 29.64
N ALA A 103 10.84 6.34 30.93
CA ALA A 103 11.70 5.78 31.97
C ALA A 103 11.38 4.29 32.21
N CYS A 104 10.10 3.93 32.17
CA CYS A 104 9.64 2.55 32.35
C CYS A 104 9.97 1.70 31.12
N ARG A 105 10.63 0.56 31.34
CA ARG A 105 11.06 -0.40 30.30
C ARG A 105 10.22 -1.67 30.25
N LYS A 106 9.03 -1.68 30.86
CA LYS A 106 8.10 -2.83 30.79
C LYS A 106 7.75 -3.15 29.34
N PRO A 107 7.82 -4.43 28.93
CA PRO A 107 7.58 -4.86 27.56
C PRO A 107 6.20 -4.40 27.02
N GLU A 108 5.16 -4.54 27.84
CA GLU A 108 3.78 -4.21 27.46
C GLU A 108 3.64 -2.75 27.09
N LEU A 109 4.27 -1.86 27.88
CA LEU A 109 4.25 -0.42 27.63
C LEU A 109 5.00 -0.07 26.33
N LEU A 110 6.20 -0.63 26.16
CA LEU A 110 7.03 -0.38 24.97
C LEU A 110 6.39 -0.93 23.72
N VAL A 111 5.80 -2.13 23.77
CA VAL A 111 5.05 -2.72 22.66
C VAL A 111 3.85 -1.86 22.31
N LYS A 112 3.07 -1.42 23.29
CA LYS A 112 1.94 -0.52 23.07
C LYS A 112 2.39 0.79 22.43
N ALA A 113 3.49 1.40 22.90
CA ALA A 113 4.06 2.60 22.33
C ALA A 113 4.52 2.38 20.87
N PHE A 114 5.16 1.24 20.57
CA PHE A 114 5.53 0.88 19.21
C PHE A 114 4.30 0.77 18.28
N ILE A 115 3.28 0.04 18.73
CA ILE A 115 2.04 -0.18 17.99
C ILE A 115 1.31 1.14 17.69
N THR A 116 1.33 2.07 18.65
CA THR A 116 0.59 3.33 18.54
C THR A 116 1.36 4.40 17.75
N TYR A 117 2.66 4.51 17.94
CA TYR A 117 3.42 5.67 17.43
C TYR A 117 4.41 5.36 16.32
N VAL A 118 4.88 4.12 16.19
CA VAL A 118 5.91 3.75 15.21
C VAL A 118 5.31 2.94 14.06
N ARG A 119 4.56 1.89 14.39
CA ARG A 119 4.02 0.95 13.41
C ARG A 119 3.12 1.60 12.36
N PRO A 120 2.23 2.57 12.69
CA PRO A 120 1.40 3.23 11.68
C PRO A 120 2.21 3.96 10.61
N LEU A 121 3.40 4.48 10.93
CA LEU A 121 4.29 5.09 9.95
C LEU A 121 4.81 4.10 8.89
N LEU A 122 4.89 2.81 9.25
CA LEU A 122 5.37 1.72 8.41
C LEU A 122 4.25 0.94 7.71
N GLU A 123 2.99 1.23 8.06
CA GLU A 123 1.82 0.49 7.57
C GLU A 123 0.79 1.38 6.86
N TYR A 124 0.95 2.72 6.91
CA TYR A 124 0.02 3.62 6.26
C TYR A 124 -0.08 3.32 4.77
N ASN A 125 -1.30 2.96 4.33
CA ASN A 125 -1.66 2.71 2.93
C ASN A 125 -0.72 1.73 2.18
N THR A 126 -0.26 0.66 2.85
CA THR A 126 0.66 -0.33 2.26
C THR A 126 0.10 -1.03 1.03
N CYS A 127 -1.21 -1.05 0.83
CA CYS A 127 -1.83 -1.58 -0.39
C CYS A 127 -1.30 -0.89 -1.66
N VAL A 128 -0.90 0.39 -1.57
CA VAL A 128 -0.35 1.14 -2.70
C VAL A 128 1.13 0.83 -2.92
N TRP A 129 1.96 0.89 -1.88
CA TRP A 129 3.42 0.95 -2.00
C TRP A 129 4.18 -0.27 -1.48
N SER A 130 3.51 -1.34 -1.05
CA SER A 130 4.17 -2.52 -0.47
C SER A 130 5.32 -3.02 -1.35
N PRO A 131 6.57 -3.06 -0.83
CA PRO A 131 7.71 -3.48 -1.60
C PRO A 131 7.69 -4.98 -1.88
N SER A 132 8.21 -5.36 -3.04
CA SER A 132 8.45 -6.75 -3.43
C SER A 132 9.93 -7.14 -3.38
N ASP A 133 10.84 -6.15 -3.28
CA ASP A 133 12.26 -6.41 -3.21
C ASP A 133 12.73 -6.71 -1.77
N VAL A 134 13.63 -7.68 -1.65
CA VAL A 134 14.19 -8.14 -0.38
C VAL A 134 14.84 -7.01 0.43
N GLY A 135 15.48 -6.06 -0.25
CA GLY A 135 16.19 -4.94 0.39
C GLY A 135 15.24 -4.03 1.13
N SER A 136 14.18 -3.59 0.48
CA SER A 136 13.16 -2.72 1.07
C SER A 136 12.35 -3.43 2.17
N ILE A 137 12.00 -4.71 1.96
CA ILE A 137 11.33 -5.52 2.99
C ILE A 137 12.18 -5.59 4.25
N LYS A 138 13.47 -5.95 4.11
CA LYS A 138 14.42 -6.00 5.24
C LYS A 138 14.64 -4.64 5.89
N LYS A 139 14.65 -3.54 5.10
CA LYS A 139 14.81 -2.18 5.60
C LYS A 139 13.67 -1.79 6.53
N ILE A 140 12.42 -2.03 6.12
CA ILE A 140 11.22 -1.76 6.93
C ILE A 140 11.24 -2.61 8.21
N GLU A 141 11.46 -3.90 8.07
CA GLU A 141 11.45 -4.85 9.19
C GLU A 141 12.58 -4.58 10.21
N ARG A 142 13.71 -4.01 9.75
CA ARG A 142 14.83 -3.63 10.62
C ARG A 142 14.42 -2.63 11.70
N VAL A 143 13.41 -1.80 11.45
CA VAL A 143 12.89 -0.87 12.47
C VAL A 143 12.31 -1.67 13.65
N GLN A 144 11.42 -2.62 13.38
CA GLN A 144 10.80 -3.46 14.42
C GLN A 144 11.85 -4.35 15.10
N ARG A 145 12.79 -4.91 14.32
CA ARG A 145 13.89 -5.72 14.84
C ARG A 145 14.77 -4.93 15.82
N ARG A 146 15.13 -3.67 15.49
CA ARG A 146 15.92 -2.81 16.38
C ARG A 146 15.11 -2.36 17.59
N PHE A 147 13.84 -2.04 17.41
CA PHE A 147 12.98 -1.65 18.52
C PHE A 147 12.85 -2.78 19.54
N THR A 148 12.47 -3.98 19.10
CA THR A 148 12.30 -5.15 19.99
C THR A 148 13.61 -5.59 20.64
N LYS A 149 14.77 -5.42 19.97
CA LYS A 149 16.09 -5.73 20.55
C LYS A 149 16.44 -4.85 21.77
N ARG A 150 15.84 -3.68 21.88
CA ARG A 150 16.06 -2.73 22.99
C ARG A 150 15.13 -2.97 24.18
N ILE A 151 14.24 -3.94 24.11
CA ILE A 151 13.37 -4.34 25.22
C ILE A 151 14.17 -5.35 26.08
N PRO A 152 14.52 -5.01 27.34
CA PRO A 152 15.49 -5.80 28.12
C PRO A 152 15.10 -7.27 28.29
N SER A 153 13.82 -7.53 28.58
CA SER A 153 13.32 -8.90 28.88
C SER A 153 13.42 -9.90 27.71
N VAL A 154 13.54 -9.40 26.48
CA VAL A 154 13.60 -10.25 25.27
C VAL A 154 14.85 -10.00 24.43
N SER A 155 15.74 -9.14 24.88
CA SER A 155 16.91 -8.69 24.11
C SER A 155 17.87 -9.80 23.73
N SER A 156 17.98 -10.86 24.50
CA SER A 156 18.84 -12.06 24.23
C SER A 156 18.26 -12.99 23.17
N LEU A 157 16.94 -12.97 22.98
CA LEU A 157 16.25 -13.88 22.08
C LEU A 157 16.54 -13.60 20.59
N SER A 158 16.34 -14.60 19.73
CA SER A 158 16.30 -14.44 18.29
C SER A 158 15.16 -13.48 17.89
N TYR A 159 15.18 -12.95 16.67
CA TYR A 159 14.09 -12.04 16.24
C TYR A 159 12.73 -12.74 16.21
N CYS A 160 12.69 -13.97 15.71
CA CYS A 160 11.44 -14.74 15.65
C CYS A 160 10.90 -15.03 17.06
N ASP A 161 11.76 -15.39 18.00
CA ASP A 161 11.34 -15.66 19.38
C ASP A 161 10.90 -14.38 20.10
N ARG A 162 11.54 -13.23 19.79
CA ARG A 162 11.06 -11.93 20.29
C ARG A 162 9.65 -11.61 19.81
N LEU A 163 9.37 -11.86 18.52
CA LEU A 163 8.03 -11.63 17.99
C LEU A 163 6.99 -12.49 18.69
N LYS A 164 7.30 -13.80 18.89
CA LYS A 164 6.42 -14.72 19.63
C LYS A 164 6.20 -14.24 21.08
N ALA A 165 7.27 -13.93 21.79
CA ALA A 165 7.22 -13.50 23.19
C ALA A 165 6.47 -12.16 23.39
N LEU A 166 6.50 -11.29 22.38
CA LEU A 166 5.83 -9.98 22.41
C LEU A 166 4.46 -9.98 21.71
N CYS A 167 3.97 -11.14 21.23
CA CYS A 167 2.74 -11.30 20.47
C CYS A 167 2.67 -10.32 19.27
N LEU A 168 3.77 -10.21 18.55
CA LEU A 168 3.88 -9.36 17.35
C LEU A 168 4.04 -10.21 16.09
N ASP A 169 3.33 -9.84 15.04
CA ASP A 169 3.60 -10.34 13.70
C ASP A 169 4.77 -9.59 13.06
N SER A 170 5.44 -10.19 12.06
CA SER A 170 6.35 -9.43 11.21
C SER A 170 5.59 -8.38 10.40
N LEU A 171 6.25 -7.27 10.06
CA LEU A 171 5.63 -6.23 9.23
C LEU A 171 5.35 -6.73 7.82
N GLU A 172 6.12 -7.71 7.33
CA GLU A 172 5.85 -8.37 6.06
C GLU A 172 4.54 -9.18 6.11
N TYR A 173 4.34 -10.01 7.14
CA TYR A 173 3.11 -10.78 7.34
C TYR A 173 1.88 -9.87 7.42
N ARG A 174 1.99 -8.77 8.13
CA ARG A 174 0.91 -7.79 8.28
C ARG A 174 0.54 -7.13 6.97
N ARG A 175 1.51 -6.83 6.08
CA ARG A 175 1.23 -6.28 4.74
C ARG A 175 0.44 -7.26 3.88
N VAL A 176 0.80 -8.54 3.88
CA VAL A 176 0.02 -9.58 3.18
C VAL A 176 -1.43 -9.63 3.71
N ARG A 177 -1.60 -9.53 5.03
CA ARG A 177 -2.95 -9.48 5.63
C ARG A 177 -3.73 -8.24 5.20
N TYR A 178 -3.09 -7.06 5.15
CA TYR A 178 -3.77 -5.85 4.68
C TYR A 178 -4.20 -5.95 3.22
N ASP A 179 -3.35 -6.52 2.37
CA ASP A 179 -3.70 -6.77 0.97
C ASP A 179 -4.92 -7.69 0.85
N LEU A 180 -4.97 -8.77 1.64
CA LEU A 180 -6.11 -9.70 1.65
C LEU A 180 -7.39 -9.05 2.21
N VAL A 181 -7.27 -8.18 3.21
CA VAL A 181 -8.43 -7.42 3.73
C VAL A 181 -8.96 -6.44 2.67
N MET A 182 -8.07 -5.78 1.91
CA MET A 182 -8.49 -4.91 0.82
C MET A 182 -9.10 -5.73 -0.32
N MET A 183 -8.52 -6.87 -0.67
CA MET A 183 -9.08 -7.79 -1.66
C MET A 183 -10.50 -8.23 -1.26
N TYR A 184 -10.71 -8.60 0.01
CA TYR A 184 -12.04 -8.94 0.53
C TYR A 184 -13.02 -7.76 0.34
N ARG A 185 -12.58 -6.53 0.63
CA ARG A 185 -13.45 -5.34 0.46
C ARG A 185 -13.84 -5.14 -1.00
N ILE A 186 -12.92 -5.32 -1.92
CA ILE A 186 -13.20 -5.18 -3.37
C ILE A 186 -14.13 -6.30 -3.83
N MET A 187 -13.86 -7.54 -3.42
CA MET A 187 -14.63 -8.72 -3.83
C MET A 187 -16.08 -8.72 -3.33
N HIS A 188 -16.33 -8.03 -2.22
CA HIS A 188 -17.67 -7.93 -1.59
C HIS A 188 -18.27 -6.52 -1.73
N ASP A 189 -17.79 -5.71 -2.69
CA ASP A 189 -18.30 -4.38 -3.03
C ASP A 189 -18.41 -3.44 -1.81
N LEU A 190 -17.45 -3.56 -0.86
CA LEU A 190 -17.39 -2.74 0.35
C LEU A 190 -16.55 -1.45 0.17
N VAL A 191 -16.12 -1.16 -1.03
CA VAL A 191 -15.40 0.04 -1.46
C VAL A 191 -15.95 0.49 -2.80
N ASP A 192 -15.97 1.79 -3.03
CA ASP A 192 -16.39 2.39 -4.30
C ASP A 192 -15.27 2.28 -5.34
N LEU A 193 -15.05 1.07 -5.81
CA LEU A 193 -14.08 0.73 -6.87
C LEU A 193 -14.76 -0.23 -7.84
N ASP A 194 -14.58 0.01 -9.12
CA ASP A 194 -15.04 -0.91 -10.17
C ASP A 194 -14.25 -2.23 -10.09
N ARG A 195 -14.85 -3.23 -9.47
CA ARG A 195 -14.25 -4.55 -9.29
C ARG A 195 -13.86 -5.19 -10.61
N ASP A 196 -14.72 -5.09 -11.63
CA ASP A 196 -14.55 -5.81 -12.88
C ASP A 196 -13.41 -5.22 -13.73
N SER A 197 -13.08 -3.93 -13.53
CA SER A 197 -11.88 -3.31 -14.10
C SER A 197 -10.58 -3.75 -13.42
N LEU A 198 -10.64 -4.17 -12.15
CA LEU A 198 -9.47 -4.51 -11.33
C LEU A 198 -9.19 -6.01 -11.29
N ILE A 199 -10.24 -6.83 -11.31
CA ILE A 199 -10.19 -8.26 -11.00
C ILE A 199 -11.03 -9.03 -12.00
N THR A 200 -10.48 -10.11 -12.54
CA THR A 200 -11.21 -11.08 -13.37
C THR A 200 -11.44 -12.34 -12.55
N LEU A 201 -12.68 -12.75 -12.38
CA LEU A 201 -12.99 -14.03 -11.74
C LEU A 201 -12.54 -15.20 -12.60
N SER A 202 -12.14 -16.30 -11.94
CA SER A 202 -11.78 -17.52 -12.64
C SER A 202 -13.03 -18.19 -13.22
N SER A 203 -12.99 -18.52 -14.53
CA SER A 203 -14.05 -19.27 -15.21
C SER A 203 -14.06 -20.77 -14.87
N ASN A 204 -12.98 -21.29 -14.27
CA ASN A 204 -12.88 -22.69 -13.89
C ASN A 204 -13.71 -22.97 -12.63
N VAL A 205 -14.94 -23.42 -12.81
CA VAL A 205 -15.85 -23.80 -11.74
C VAL A 205 -15.46 -25.19 -11.21
N THR A 206 -14.64 -25.22 -10.16
CA THR A 206 -14.42 -26.42 -9.35
C THR A 206 -15.23 -26.32 -8.05
N ARG A 207 -15.44 -27.44 -7.35
CA ARG A 207 -16.28 -27.49 -6.11
C ARG A 207 -15.96 -26.42 -5.05
N ASN A 208 -14.77 -25.78 -5.08
CA ASN A 208 -14.32 -24.71 -4.16
C ASN A 208 -13.89 -23.44 -4.90
N SER A 209 -14.51 -23.14 -6.05
CA SER A 209 -14.05 -22.05 -6.93
C SER A 209 -14.76 -20.72 -6.73
N HIS A 210 -15.74 -20.64 -5.83
CA HIS A 210 -16.40 -19.36 -5.54
C HIS A 210 -15.39 -18.28 -5.13
N LEU A 211 -15.45 -17.14 -5.80
CA LEU A 211 -14.58 -15.97 -5.58
C LEU A 211 -13.08 -16.22 -5.83
N LYS A 212 -12.71 -17.26 -6.57
CA LYS A 212 -11.33 -17.39 -7.08
C LYS A 212 -11.07 -16.39 -8.21
N ILE A 213 -9.87 -15.85 -8.20
CA ILE A 213 -9.45 -14.78 -9.11
C ILE A 213 -8.51 -15.38 -10.16
N TYR A 214 -8.76 -15.06 -11.42
CA TYR A 214 -7.83 -15.36 -12.51
C TYR A 214 -6.57 -14.52 -12.36
N LYS A 215 -5.39 -15.14 -12.41
CA LYS A 215 -4.12 -14.42 -12.37
C LYS A 215 -3.63 -14.12 -13.78
N PRO A 216 -3.69 -12.87 -14.22
CA PRO A 216 -3.21 -12.51 -15.55
C PRO A 216 -1.69 -12.61 -15.63
N THR A 217 -1.18 -12.91 -16.82
CA THR A 217 0.26 -12.79 -17.10
C THR A 217 0.63 -11.31 -17.12
N SER A 218 1.56 -10.92 -16.25
CA SER A 218 1.99 -9.53 -16.13
C SER A 218 3.21 -9.27 -16.99
N THR A 219 3.09 -8.37 -17.96
CA THR A 219 4.17 -7.97 -18.87
C THR A 219 5.10 -6.91 -18.28
N SER A 220 4.64 -6.21 -17.25
CA SER A 220 5.43 -5.16 -16.57
C SER A 220 5.63 -5.43 -15.08
N ALA A 221 6.79 -5.01 -14.56
CA ALA A 221 7.09 -5.12 -13.13
C ALA A 221 6.12 -4.29 -12.26
N ALA A 222 5.64 -3.15 -12.74
CA ALA A 222 4.65 -2.34 -12.04
C ALA A 222 3.32 -3.10 -11.91
N ARG A 223 2.83 -3.73 -12.98
CA ARG A 223 1.59 -4.52 -12.96
C ARG A 223 1.68 -5.71 -12.01
N SER A 224 2.80 -6.43 -12.00
CA SER A 224 2.98 -7.58 -11.11
C SER A 224 2.98 -7.20 -9.62
N LYS A 225 3.38 -5.95 -9.30
CA LYS A 225 3.41 -5.41 -7.93
C LYS A 225 2.10 -4.77 -7.50
N PHE A 226 1.18 -4.54 -8.44
CA PHE A 226 -0.14 -3.98 -8.12
C PHE A 226 -0.88 -4.88 -7.12
N MET A 227 -1.52 -4.27 -6.12
CA MET A 227 -2.12 -5.00 -4.99
C MET A 227 -3.07 -6.11 -5.45
N CYS A 228 -3.96 -5.82 -6.39
CA CYS A 228 -4.90 -6.82 -6.90
C CYS A 228 -4.22 -7.99 -7.62
N VAL A 229 -2.99 -7.83 -8.13
CA VAL A 229 -2.25 -8.91 -8.82
C VAL A 229 -1.35 -9.67 -7.86
N ARG A 230 -0.59 -8.97 -6.99
CA ARG A 230 0.35 -9.63 -6.06
C ARG A 230 -0.35 -10.48 -5.00
N SER A 231 -1.58 -10.13 -4.63
CA SER A 231 -2.35 -10.83 -3.60
C SER A 231 -3.17 -12.01 -4.12
N ILE A 232 -3.29 -12.22 -5.45
CA ILE A 232 -4.11 -13.29 -6.03
C ILE A 232 -3.74 -14.68 -5.52
N ASN A 233 -2.46 -15.01 -5.47
CA ASN A 233 -2.05 -16.35 -5.02
C ASN A 233 -2.44 -16.58 -3.55
N ALA A 234 -2.20 -15.59 -2.69
CA ALA A 234 -2.58 -15.66 -1.28
C ALA A 234 -4.12 -15.71 -1.12
N TRP A 235 -4.86 -14.93 -1.90
CA TRP A 235 -6.33 -14.99 -1.91
C TRP A 235 -6.86 -16.34 -2.35
N ASN A 236 -6.37 -16.88 -3.46
CA ASN A 236 -6.82 -18.16 -4.00
C ASN A 236 -6.48 -19.36 -3.13
N SER A 237 -5.46 -19.26 -2.26
CA SER A 237 -5.10 -20.28 -1.28
C SER A 237 -6.03 -20.32 -0.08
N LEU A 238 -6.78 -19.24 0.18
CA LEU A 238 -7.72 -19.20 1.31
C LEU A 238 -8.82 -20.24 1.11
N PRO A 239 -9.23 -20.95 2.17
CA PRO A 239 -10.45 -21.76 2.19
C PRO A 239 -11.68 -20.94 1.77
N GLU A 240 -12.63 -21.58 1.12
CA GLU A 240 -13.85 -20.93 0.67
C GLU A 240 -14.61 -20.27 1.82
N GLU A 241 -14.68 -20.93 2.96
CA GLU A 241 -15.32 -20.41 4.18
C GLU A 241 -14.74 -19.07 4.65
N ILE A 242 -13.45 -18.82 4.38
CA ILE A 242 -12.82 -17.54 4.68
C ILE A 242 -13.21 -16.51 3.63
N ARG A 243 -13.11 -16.85 2.33
CA ARG A 243 -13.42 -15.92 1.23
C ARG A 243 -14.88 -15.49 1.23
N THR A 244 -15.80 -16.38 1.62
CA THR A 244 -17.26 -16.14 1.68
C THR A 244 -17.74 -15.69 3.06
N SER A 245 -16.86 -15.22 3.93
CA SER A 245 -17.23 -14.71 5.25
C SER A 245 -18.31 -13.64 5.14
N SER A 246 -19.31 -13.67 6.02
CA SER A 246 -20.47 -12.78 5.99
C SER A 246 -20.16 -11.32 6.35
N SER A 247 -19.02 -11.06 6.97
CA SER A 247 -18.59 -9.71 7.33
C SER A 247 -17.07 -9.58 7.34
N ILE A 248 -16.59 -8.34 7.16
CA ILE A 248 -15.15 -8.02 7.24
C ILE A 248 -14.56 -8.38 8.61
N PHE A 249 -15.35 -8.30 9.68
CA PHE A 249 -14.90 -8.69 11.01
C PHE A 249 -14.70 -10.20 11.10
N SER A 250 -15.65 -10.98 10.61
CA SER A 250 -15.55 -12.45 10.53
C SER A 250 -14.38 -12.89 9.65
N PHE A 251 -14.22 -12.24 8.49
CA PHE A 251 -13.07 -12.46 7.60
C PHE A 251 -11.74 -12.23 8.32
N LYS A 252 -11.56 -11.06 8.96
CA LYS A 252 -10.33 -10.74 9.69
C LYS A 252 -10.04 -11.74 10.80
N ARG A 253 -11.07 -12.17 11.56
CA ARG A 253 -10.91 -13.15 12.64
C ARG A 253 -10.47 -14.51 12.12
N ARG A 254 -11.09 -15.01 11.05
CA ARG A 254 -10.73 -16.28 10.42
C ARG A 254 -9.35 -16.22 9.76
N LEU A 255 -8.99 -15.09 9.18
CA LEU A 255 -7.68 -14.87 8.57
C LEU A 255 -6.54 -14.92 9.61
N LEU A 256 -6.81 -14.59 10.89
CA LEU A 256 -5.82 -14.70 11.97
C LEU A 256 -5.41 -16.14 12.28
N SER A 257 -6.32 -17.10 12.10
CA SER A 257 -6.05 -18.52 12.31
C SER A 257 -5.48 -19.24 11.08
N HIS A 258 -5.42 -18.54 9.92
CA HIS A 258 -4.90 -19.10 8.68
C HIS A 258 -3.45 -18.68 8.46
N GLY A 259 -2.56 -19.65 8.26
CA GLY A 259 -1.15 -19.39 7.98
C GLY A 259 -0.93 -18.77 6.61
N LEU A 260 -0.14 -17.69 6.56
CA LEU A 260 0.23 -16.98 5.33
C LEU A 260 1.74 -17.00 5.08
N GLU A 261 2.48 -17.83 5.81
CA GLU A 261 3.94 -17.89 5.81
C GLU A 261 4.53 -18.25 4.46
N SER A 262 3.81 -19.06 3.67
CA SER A 262 4.21 -19.45 2.31
C SER A 262 4.30 -18.27 1.34
N PHE A 263 3.62 -17.17 1.64
CA PHE A 263 3.58 -15.94 0.82
C PHE A 263 4.61 -14.89 1.24
N LEU A 264 5.37 -15.16 2.30
CA LEU A 264 6.45 -14.27 2.76
C LEU A 264 7.71 -14.50 1.92
N VAL A 265 8.37 -13.40 1.58
CA VAL A 265 9.62 -13.43 0.79
C VAL A 265 10.84 -13.60 1.69
N VAL A 266 10.84 -12.91 2.83
CA VAL A 266 12.02 -12.77 3.70
C VAL A 266 11.84 -13.45 5.05
N PHE A 267 10.69 -13.27 5.68
CA PHE A 267 10.46 -13.70 7.07
C PHE A 267 9.60 -14.97 7.14
N LYS A 268 10.05 -16.01 6.43
CA LYS A 268 9.50 -17.36 6.62
C LYS A 268 9.91 -17.86 8.00
N PRO A 269 8.96 -18.43 8.77
CA PRO A 269 9.23 -18.99 10.10
C PRO A 269 10.16 -20.19 10.04
#